data_c196604275dbecced59ec75c31d4842f
#
_entry.id   c196604275dbecced59ec75c31d4842f
#
_cell.length_a   1.000
_cell.length_b   1.000
_cell.length_c   1.000
_cell.angle_alpha   90.00
_cell.angle_beta   90.00
_cell.angle_gamma   90.00
#
_symmetry.space_group_name_H-M   'P 1'
#
loop_
_entity.id
_entity.type
_entity.pdbx_description
1 polymer ?
#
loop_
_entity_poly.entity_id
_entity_poly.type
_entity_poly.pdbx_seq_one_letter_code
_entity_poly.pdbx_strand_id
1 'polypeptide(L)'
;MFRGQFIHSVDAKGRISLPARFRDVLVGDDHAGFIITPALFDPCLHVYPMKTWEEFEQEVSKLPSLDPHAIRFRRMYVSAAVECELDKAGRVLVPPHLRERAELDKGNALWAGMGKNLELWSRARWDAALEIAPSETSAFRLAVEQFKV
;
A
#
# COMPACT_ATOMS: atom_id res chain seq x y z
N MET A 1 -4.48 13.51 3.82
CA MET A 1 -4.82 12.63 2.68
C MET A 1 -3.63 12.51 1.74
N PHE A 2 -3.37 11.31 1.30
CA PHE A 2 -2.29 11.04 0.35
C PHE A 2 -2.78 11.21 -1.08
N ARG A 3 -2.01 11.95 -1.90
CA ARG A 3 -2.29 12.13 -3.32
C ARG A 3 -0.99 12.31 -4.10
N GLY A 4 -0.98 11.87 -5.34
CA GLY A 4 0.17 11.99 -6.24
C GLY A 4 0.94 10.70 -6.39
N GLN A 5 1.84 10.69 -7.37
CA GLN A 5 2.68 9.56 -7.72
C GLN A 5 4.14 10.03 -7.70
N PHE A 6 5.00 9.28 -7.04
CA PHE A 6 6.42 9.64 -6.89
C PHE A 6 7.29 8.41 -7.09
N ILE A 7 8.31 8.55 -7.91
CA ILE A 7 9.23 7.47 -8.25
C ILE A 7 10.52 7.66 -7.47
N HIS A 8 10.97 6.58 -6.82
CA HIS A 8 12.26 6.51 -6.12
C HIS A 8 12.93 5.18 -6.42
N SER A 9 14.26 5.18 -6.42
CA SER A 9 15.01 3.94 -6.58
C SER A 9 15.03 3.13 -5.28
N VAL A 10 15.08 1.81 -5.43
CA VAL A 10 15.34 0.89 -4.31
C VAL A 10 16.85 0.75 -4.17
N ASP A 11 17.41 1.04 -3.00
CA ASP A 11 18.85 0.92 -2.79
C ASP A 11 19.27 -0.56 -2.58
N ALA A 12 20.58 -0.79 -2.52
CA ALA A 12 21.13 -2.14 -2.40
C ALA A 12 20.68 -2.87 -1.13
N LYS A 13 20.29 -2.14 -0.09
CA LYS A 13 19.81 -2.70 1.18
C LYS A 13 18.28 -2.85 1.22
N GLY A 14 17.59 -2.46 0.15
CA GLY A 14 16.13 -2.51 0.09
C GLY A 14 15.42 -1.32 0.73
N ARG A 15 16.13 -0.19 0.90
CA ARG A 15 15.54 1.04 1.44
C ARG A 15 15.01 1.89 0.30
N ILE A 16 13.87 2.54 0.53
CA ILE A 16 13.23 3.41 -0.43
C ILE A 16 12.90 4.72 0.27
N SER A 17 13.30 5.85 -0.32
CA SER A 17 12.94 7.15 0.24
C SER A 17 11.44 7.38 0.14
N LEU A 18 10.86 7.87 1.23
CA LEU A 18 9.46 8.32 1.23
C LEU A 18 9.44 9.79 0.83
N PRO A 19 8.57 10.19 -0.12
CA PRO A 19 8.44 11.61 -0.47
C PRO A 19 8.18 12.46 0.76
N ALA A 20 8.87 13.61 0.86
CA ALA A 20 8.73 14.51 2.01
C ALA A 20 7.26 14.88 2.27
N ARG A 21 6.49 15.07 1.20
CA ARG A 21 5.05 15.36 1.28
C ARG A 21 4.26 14.31 2.06
N PHE A 22 4.68 13.04 1.99
CA PHE A 22 3.99 11.94 2.64
C PHE A 22 4.47 11.65 4.07
N ARG A 23 5.67 12.12 4.43
CA ARG A 23 6.27 11.79 5.73
C ARG A 23 5.42 12.25 6.90
N ASP A 24 5.01 13.51 6.89
CA ASP A 24 4.23 14.09 7.99
C ASP A 24 2.86 13.43 8.10
N VAL A 25 2.25 13.09 6.96
CA VAL A 25 0.95 12.42 6.94
C VAL A 25 1.06 10.98 7.44
N LEU A 26 2.17 10.29 7.10
CA LEU A 26 2.35 8.89 7.46
C LEU A 26 2.68 8.70 8.94
N VAL A 27 3.63 9.47 9.47
CA VAL A 27 4.12 9.26 10.85
C VAL A 27 3.44 10.16 11.88
N GLY A 28 2.78 11.24 11.46
CA GLY A 28 2.13 12.17 12.36
C GLY A 28 3.12 12.98 13.21
N ASP A 29 2.58 13.76 14.15
CA ASP A 29 3.36 14.63 15.01
C ASP A 29 4.15 13.89 16.11
N ASP A 30 3.67 12.72 16.49
CA ASP A 30 4.27 11.87 17.53
C ASP A 30 5.30 10.88 16.98
N HIS A 31 5.61 10.98 15.69
CA HIS A 31 6.56 10.10 15.00
C HIS A 31 6.28 8.62 15.22
N ALA A 32 5.00 8.25 15.28
CA ALA A 32 4.58 6.87 15.42
C ALA A 32 5.03 6.04 14.21
N GLY A 33 5.15 4.73 14.41
CA GLY A 33 5.36 3.80 13.31
C GLY A 33 4.17 3.76 12.35
N PHE A 34 4.34 3.04 11.28
CA PHE A 34 3.29 2.84 10.27
C PHE A 34 3.25 1.36 9.88
N ILE A 35 2.21 0.98 9.15
CA ILE A 35 1.98 -0.42 8.78
C ILE A 35 2.20 -0.63 7.29
N ILE A 36 2.90 -1.71 6.95
CA ILE A 36 3.01 -2.20 5.58
C ILE A 36 2.40 -3.60 5.53
N THR A 37 1.50 -3.82 4.58
CA THR A 37 0.89 -5.13 4.36
C THR A 37 0.73 -5.39 2.86
N PRO A 38 0.84 -6.67 2.41
CA PRO A 38 0.66 -6.95 0.98
C PRO A 38 -0.79 -6.77 0.57
N ALA A 39 -1.00 -6.18 -0.61
CA ALA A 39 -2.34 -6.10 -1.20
C ALA A 39 -2.84 -7.51 -1.53
N LEU A 40 -4.16 -7.72 -1.44
CA LEU A 40 -4.76 -9.04 -1.68
C LEU A 40 -4.80 -9.41 -3.16
N PHE A 41 -5.11 -8.46 -4.01
CA PHE A 41 -5.44 -8.72 -5.41
C PHE A 41 -4.45 -8.12 -6.40
N ASP A 42 -3.46 -7.38 -5.90
CA ASP A 42 -2.47 -6.69 -6.71
C ASP A 42 -1.05 -6.98 -6.23
N PRO A 43 -0.05 -6.97 -7.10
CA PRO A 43 1.35 -7.19 -6.71
C PRO A 43 1.99 -5.93 -6.13
N CYS A 44 1.39 -5.36 -5.10
CA CYS A 44 1.87 -4.16 -4.45
C CYS A 44 1.73 -4.26 -2.93
N LEU A 45 2.22 -3.26 -2.23
CA LEU A 45 2.10 -3.14 -0.78
C LEU A 45 1.18 -1.98 -0.44
N HIS A 46 0.36 -2.15 0.57
CA HIS A 46 -0.42 -1.08 1.18
C HIS A 46 0.33 -0.53 2.39
N VAL A 47 0.38 0.78 2.52
CA VAL A 47 1.09 1.47 3.60
C VAL A 47 0.13 2.43 4.29
N TYR A 48 -0.04 2.24 5.59
CA TYR A 48 -1.03 2.96 6.39
C TYR A 48 -0.39 3.72 7.54
N PRO A 49 -0.85 4.96 7.81
CA PRO A 49 -0.58 5.57 9.11
C PRO A 49 -1.13 4.68 10.23
N MET A 50 -0.47 4.66 11.38
CA MET A 50 -0.88 3.79 12.49
C MET A 50 -2.34 4.02 12.88
N LYS A 51 -2.77 5.25 13.02
CA LYS A 51 -4.15 5.57 13.38
C LYS A 51 -5.16 5.02 12.37
N THR A 52 -4.89 5.20 11.08
CA THR A 52 -5.76 4.68 10.02
C THR A 52 -5.84 3.17 10.06
N TRP A 53 -4.71 2.51 10.32
CA TRP A 53 -4.67 1.06 10.46
C TRP A 53 -5.47 0.56 11.67
N GLU A 54 -5.35 1.23 12.80
CA GLU A 54 -6.11 0.88 14.01
C GLU A 54 -7.62 1.01 13.79
N GLU A 55 -8.05 2.07 13.10
CA GLU A 55 -9.46 2.24 12.73
C GLU A 55 -9.93 1.09 11.81
N PHE A 56 -9.10 0.70 10.85
CA PHE A 56 -9.35 -0.44 9.98
C PHE A 56 -9.45 -1.76 10.77
N GLU A 57 -8.55 -1.98 11.71
CA GLU A 57 -8.59 -3.19 12.55
C GLU A 57 -9.88 -3.27 13.36
N GLN A 58 -10.38 -2.13 13.85
CA GLN A 58 -11.65 -2.09 14.56
C GLN A 58 -12.81 -2.54 13.65
N GLU A 59 -12.82 -2.10 12.41
CA GLU A 59 -13.85 -2.54 11.46
C GLU A 59 -13.72 -4.03 11.14
N VAL A 60 -12.49 -4.52 10.96
CA VAL A 60 -12.25 -5.95 10.72
C VAL A 60 -12.70 -6.81 11.89
N SER A 61 -12.58 -6.32 13.13
CA SER A 61 -13.00 -7.05 14.32
C SER A 61 -14.51 -7.33 14.37
N LYS A 62 -15.29 -6.57 13.63
CA LYS A 62 -16.76 -6.73 13.53
C LYS A 62 -17.18 -7.81 12.52
N LEU A 63 -16.24 -8.31 11.72
CA LEU A 63 -16.53 -9.37 10.74
C LEU A 63 -16.89 -10.68 11.46
N PRO A 64 -17.73 -11.52 10.83
CA PRO A 64 -18.10 -12.81 11.43
C PRO A 64 -16.88 -13.69 11.71
N SER A 65 -16.71 -14.09 12.97
CA SER A 65 -15.51 -14.81 13.43
C SER A 65 -15.39 -16.23 12.86
N LEU A 66 -16.51 -16.81 12.43
CA LEU A 66 -16.55 -18.18 11.87
C LEU A 66 -16.70 -18.21 10.36
N ASP A 67 -16.79 -17.06 9.70
CA ASP A 67 -16.88 -16.99 8.25
C ASP A 67 -15.53 -17.34 7.61
N PRO A 68 -15.45 -18.36 6.72
CA PRO A 68 -14.18 -18.75 6.11
C PRO A 68 -13.50 -17.66 5.30
N HIS A 69 -14.27 -16.80 4.64
CA HIS A 69 -13.72 -15.69 3.86
C HIS A 69 -13.16 -14.60 4.78
N ALA A 70 -13.84 -14.30 5.87
CA ALA A 70 -13.35 -13.34 6.86
C ALA A 70 -12.07 -13.84 7.55
N ILE A 71 -12.01 -15.15 7.85
CA ILE A 71 -10.80 -15.75 8.42
C ILE A 71 -9.65 -15.69 7.44
N ARG A 72 -9.87 -16.03 6.17
CA ARG A 72 -8.83 -15.96 5.12
C ARG A 72 -8.34 -14.53 4.93
N PHE A 73 -9.24 -13.56 4.91
CA PHE A 73 -8.91 -12.15 4.82
C PHE A 73 -7.98 -11.72 5.96
N ARG A 74 -8.31 -12.07 7.19
CA ARG A 74 -7.45 -11.75 8.36
C ARG A 74 -6.08 -12.39 8.23
N ARG A 75 -6.00 -13.64 7.77
CA ARG A 75 -4.72 -14.34 7.60
C ARG A 75 -3.85 -13.69 6.53
N MET A 76 -4.44 -13.28 5.43
CA MET A 76 -3.69 -12.75 4.28
C MET A 76 -3.32 -11.28 4.43
N TYR A 77 -4.08 -10.51 5.19
CA TYR A 77 -3.94 -9.07 5.25
C TYR A 77 -3.54 -8.56 6.63
N VAL A 78 -4.30 -8.88 7.65
CA VAL A 78 -4.03 -8.41 9.01
C VAL A 78 -2.81 -9.10 9.61
N SER A 79 -2.73 -10.44 9.52
CA SER A 79 -1.59 -11.17 10.08
C SER A 79 -0.29 -10.95 9.31
N ALA A 80 -0.39 -10.50 8.06
CA ALA A 80 0.76 -10.19 7.21
C ALA A 80 1.30 -8.77 7.43
N ALA A 81 0.61 -7.95 8.20
CA ALA A 81 0.99 -6.57 8.45
C ALA A 81 2.25 -6.49 9.32
N VAL A 82 3.15 -5.59 8.94
CA VAL A 82 4.42 -5.35 9.64
C VAL A 82 4.47 -3.90 10.05
N GLU A 83 4.79 -3.64 11.31
CA GLU A 83 5.03 -2.30 11.81
C GLU A 83 6.43 -1.86 11.41
N CYS A 84 6.53 -0.68 10.80
CA CYS A 84 7.79 -0.12 10.30
C CYS A 84 7.98 1.30 10.80
N GLU A 85 9.22 1.77 10.71
CA GLU A 85 9.58 3.15 11.03
C GLU A 85 10.46 3.73 9.93
N LEU A 86 10.45 5.05 9.79
CA LEU A 86 11.38 5.75 8.91
C LEU A 86 12.74 5.84 9.58
N ASP A 87 13.82 5.73 8.79
CA ASP A 87 15.15 6.07 9.29
C ASP A 87 15.34 7.59 9.35
N LYS A 88 16.49 8.03 9.85
CA LYS A 88 16.79 9.46 10.00
C LYS A 88 16.78 10.23 8.68
N ALA A 89 17.02 9.53 7.56
CA ALA A 89 17.02 10.12 6.23
C ALA A 89 15.65 10.07 5.56
N GLY A 90 14.61 9.61 6.26
CA GLY A 90 13.26 9.51 5.72
C GLY A 90 13.07 8.36 4.75
N ARG A 91 13.83 7.27 4.94
CA ARG A 91 13.75 6.07 4.10
C ARG A 91 13.05 4.95 4.86
N VAL A 92 12.38 4.10 4.09
CA VAL A 92 11.73 2.89 4.58
C VAL A 92 12.58 1.67 4.21
N LEU A 93 12.91 0.83 5.20
CA LEU A 93 13.46 -0.50 4.91
C LEU A 93 12.27 -1.45 4.78
N VAL A 94 11.96 -1.81 3.54
CA VAL A 94 10.87 -2.76 3.29
C VAL A 94 11.37 -4.16 3.65
N PRO A 95 10.64 -4.91 4.50
CA PRO A 95 11.04 -6.28 4.86
C PRO A 95 11.27 -7.15 3.62
N PRO A 96 12.30 -8.01 3.63
CA PRO A 96 12.67 -8.79 2.44
C PRO A 96 11.54 -9.60 1.81
N HIS A 97 10.69 -10.25 2.62
CA HIS A 97 9.58 -11.03 2.10
C HIS A 97 8.51 -10.17 1.42
N LEU A 98 8.32 -8.93 1.88
CA LEU A 98 7.41 -7.99 1.24
C LEU A 98 8.00 -7.40 -0.04
N ARG A 99 9.32 -7.14 -0.06
CA ARG A 99 10.01 -6.72 -1.28
C ARG A 99 9.89 -7.76 -2.38
N GLU A 100 10.09 -9.04 -2.03
CA GLU A 100 9.95 -10.14 -2.96
C GLU A 100 8.52 -10.23 -3.49
N ARG A 101 7.54 -10.15 -2.60
CA ARG A 101 6.12 -10.19 -2.96
C ARG A 101 5.73 -9.10 -3.96
N ALA A 102 6.24 -7.89 -3.80
CA ALA A 102 5.93 -6.75 -4.65
C ALA A 102 6.97 -6.52 -5.76
N GLU A 103 7.95 -7.41 -5.90
CA GLU A 103 9.01 -7.32 -6.91
C GLU A 103 9.80 -6.01 -6.83
N LEU A 104 10.14 -5.61 -5.59
CA LEU A 104 10.86 -4.37 -5.30
C LEU A 104 12.36 -4.57 -5.08
N ASP A 105 12.93 -5.67 -5.57
CA ASP A 105 14.35 -5.98 -5.35
C ASP A 105 15.29 -5.13 -6.22
N LYS A 106 14.81 -4.61 -7.34
CA LYS A 106 15.60 -3.87 -8.31
C LYS A 106 14.79 -2.75 -8.94
N GLY A 107 15.50 -1.72 -9.41
CA GLY A 107 14.92 -0.68 -10.24
C GLY A 107 14.17 0.37 -9.45
N ASN A 108 13.10 0.87 -10.03
CA ASN A 108 12.33 1.97 -9.48
C ASN A 108 11.06 1.48 -8.80
N ALA A 109 10.80 2.06 -7.64
CA ALA A 109 9.53 1.92 -6.94
C ALA A 109 8.68 3.17 -7.17
N LEU A 110 7.38 3.01 -7.05
CA LEU A 110 6.44 4.10 -7.19
C LEU A 110 5.53 4.15 -5.96
N TRP A 111 5.50 5.30 -5.32
CA TRP A 111 4.55 5.61 -4.25
C TRP A 111 3.31 6.23 -4.87
N ALA A 112 2.16 5.64 -4.63
CA ALA A 112 0.87 6.18 -5.10
C ALA A 112 0.00 6.57 -3.90
N GLY A 113 -0.43 7.82 -3.86
CA GLY A 113 -1.37 8.29 -2.85
C GLY A 113 -2.78 7.83 -3.16
N MET A 114 -3.41 7.10 -2.24
CA MET A 114 -4.74 6.52 -2.40
C MET A 114 -5.76 7.13 -1.43
N GLY A 115 -5.52 8.34 -0.97
CA GLY A 115 -6.39 9.00 -0.01
C GLY A 115 -5.97 8.69 1.43
N LYS A 116 -6.53 7.67 2.05
CA LYS A 116 -6.23 7.32 3.44
C LYS A 116 -4.95 6.51 3.61
N ASN A 117 -4.45 5.90 2.53
CA ASN A 117 -3.25 5.07 2.55
C ASN A 117 -2.40 5.33 1.31
N LEU A 118 -1.22 4.73 1.31
CA LEU A 118 -0.33 4.68 0.15
C LEU A 118 -0.30 3.27 -0.43
N GLU A 119 -0.03 3.19 -1.72
CA GLU A 119 0.41 1.96 -2.35
C GLU A 119 1.87 2.10 -2.75
N LEU A 120 2.63 1.03 -2.58
CA LEU A 120 4.02 0.94 -3.02
C LEU A 120 4.14 -0.16 -4.06
N TRP A 121 4.52 0.24 -5.28
CA TRP A 121 4.61 -0.62 -6.44
C TRP A 121 6.02 -0.67 -7.02
N SER A 122 6.36 -1.77 -7.70
CA SER A 122 7.42 -1.67 -8.69
C SER A 122 6.90 -0.83 -9.86
N ARG A 123 7.75 -0.04 -10.49
CA ARG A 123 7.35 0.81 -11.62
C ARG A 123 6.75 -0.01 -12.76
N ALA A 124 7.35 -1.15 -13.07
CA ALA A 124 6.87 -2.00 -14.16
C ALA A 124 5.47 -2.56 -13.90
N ARG A 125 5.21 -2.99 -12.64
CA ARG A 125 3.90 -3.51 -12.27
C ARG A 125 2.84 -2.42 -12.22
N TRP A 126 3.21 -1.22 -11.82
CA TRP A 126 2.32 -0.07 -11.85
C TRP A 126 1.86 0.24 -13.28
N ASP A 127 2.79 0.33 -14.21
CA ASP A 127 2.47 0.61 -15.61
C ASP A 127 1.52 -0.46 -16.17
N ALA A 128 1.76 -1.74 -15.87
CA ALA A 128 0.88 -2.83 -16.27
C ALA A 128 -0.51 -2.73 -15.64
N ALA A 129 -0.60 -2.33 -14.38
CA ALA A 129 -1.87 -2.23 -13.65
C ALA A 129 -2.78 -1.11 -14.19
N LEU A 130 -2.21 -0.09 -14.81
CA LEU A 130 -2.98 1.01 -15.40
C LEU A 130 -3.51 0.70 -16.80
N GLU A 131 -3.04 -0.36 -17.42
CA GLU A 131 -3.51 -0.75 -18.73
C GLU A 131 -4.95 -1.27 -18.67
N ILE A 132 -5.77 -0.76 -19.56
CA ILE A 132 -7.16 -1.22 -19.70
C ILE A 132 -7.28 -1.85 -21.08
N ALA A 133 -7.62 -3.13 -21.14
CA ALA A 133 -7.86 -3.81 -22.40
C ALA A 133 -9.02 -3.12 -23.13
N PRO A 134 -8.97 -2.97 -24.46
CA PRO A 134 -10.05 -2.34 -25.22
C PRO A 134 -11.41 -2.98 -24.94
N SER A 135 -11.45 -4.29 -24.70
CA SER A 135 -12.68 -5.03 -24.37
C SER A 135 -13.27 -4.64 -23.00
N GLU A 136 -12.49 -4.03 -22.11
CA GLU A 136 -12.91 -3.68 -20.75
C GLU A 136 -13.22 -2.19 -20.57
N THR A 137 -12.91 -1.35 -21.57
CA THR A 137 -13.04 0.10 -21.45
C THR A 137 -14.46 0.54 -21.15
N SER A 138 -15.46 -0.05 -21.83
CA SER A 138 -16.86 0.32 -21.64
C SER A 138 -17.37 -0.06 -20.25
N ALA A 139 -16.99 -1.25 -19.76
CA ALA A 139 -17.37 -1.72 -18.44
C ALA A 139 -16.75 -0.83 -17.35
N PHE A 140 -15.49 -0.47 -17.50
CA PHE A 140 -14.81 0.43 -16.58
C PHE A 140 -15.46 1.81 -16.53
N ARG A 141 -15.76 2.41 -17.71
CA ARG A 141 -16.44 3.68 -17.80
C ARG A 141 -17.78 3.66 -17.07
N LEU A 142 -18.59 2.62 -17.33
CA LEU A 142 -19.90 2.47 -16.71
C LEU A 142 -19.78 2.37 -15.17
N ALA A 143 -18.81 1.59 -14.68
CA ALA A 143 -18.57 1.46 -13.25
C ALA A 143 -18.22 2.79 -12.60
N VAL A 144 -17.32 3.58 -13.23
CA VAL A 144 -16.93 4.89 -12.71
C VAL A 144 -18.11 5.85 -12.67
N GLU A 145 -18.96 5.86 -13.71
CA GLU A 145 -20.16 6.69 -13.74
C GLU A 145 -21.12 6.35 -12.60
N GLN A 146 -21.19 5.09 -12.20
CA GLN A 146 -22.06 4.64 -11.11
C GLN A 146 -21.54 5.02 -9.72
N PHE A 147 -20.26 5.36 -9.57
CA PHE A 147 -19.70 5.78 -8.28
C PHE A 147 -20.23 7.14 -7.82
N LYS A 148 -20.75 7.95 -8.72
CA LYS A 148 -21.30 9.28 -8.41
C LYS A 148 -20.31 10.22 -7.73
N VAL A 149 -19.06 10.14 -8.13
CA VAL A 149 -17.99 11.03 -7.64
C VAL A 149 -17.77 12.20 -8.61
#